data_b79c83e1f3889b3fa6e997820dbadebc
#
_entry.id   b79c83e1f3889b3fa6e997820dbadebc
#
_cell.length_a   1.000
_cell.length_b   1.000
_cell.length_c   1.000
_cell.angle_alpha   90.00
_cell.angle_beta   90.00
_cell.angle_gamma   90.00
#
_symmetry.space_group_name_H-M   'P 1'
#
loop_
_entity.id
_entity.type
_entity.pdbx_description
1 polymer ?
#
loop_
_entity_poly.entity_id
_entity_poly.type
_entity_poly.pdbx_seq_one_letter_code
_entity_poly.pdbx_strand_id
1 'polypeptide(L)'
;GCDAVEANRKVIEESCIANGETAEVCSCLARESAERLDPAVLELIAMGAKGEARDASEKSRTLDSPLRSQFAVEVPAIMDACGVTPP
;
A
#
# COMPACT_ATOMS: atom_id res chain seq x y z
N GLY A 1 1.44 12.29 -10.18
CA GLY A 1 0.49 12.09 -11.24
C GLY A 1 0.01 10.66 -11.30
N CYS A 2 -0.89 10.38 -12.24
CA CYS A 2 -1.46 9.03 -12.41
C CYS A 2 -0.42 7.96 -12.68
N ASP A 3 0.66 8.33 -13.37
CA ASP A 3 1.73 7.38 -13.69
C ASP A 3 2.44 6.86 -12.46
N ALA A 4 2.67 7.72 -11.47
CA ALA A 4 3.32 7.33 -10.23
C ALA A 4 2.41 6.43 -9.39
N VAL A 5 1.11 6.73 -9.35
CA VAL A 5 0.12 5.91 -8.64
C VAL A 5 0.07 4.52 -9.27
N GLU A 6 0.01 4.45 -10.59
CA GLU A 6 -0.06 3.18 -11.30
C GLU A 6 1.22 2.35 -11.11
N ALA A 7 2.39 3.00 -11.14
CA ALA A 7 3.65 2.32 -10.91
C ALA A 7 3.71 1.74 -9.50
N ASN A 8 3.26 2.50 -8.51
CA ASN A 8 3.25 2.06 -7.12
C ASN A 8 2.23 0.93 -6.91
N ARG A 9 1.08 1.02 -7.57
CA ARG A 9 0.08 -0.05 -7.53
C ARG A 9 0.68 -1.37 -8.04
N LYS A 10 1.40 -1.32 -9.15
CA LYS A 10 2.05 -2.50 -9.72
C LYS A 10 3.08 -3.10 -8.78
N VAL A 11 3.88 -2.26 -8.14
CA VAL A 11 4.88 -2.72 -7.18
C VAL A 11 4.21 -3.48 -6.03
N ILE A 12 3.11 -2.94 -5.52
CA ILE A 12 2.37 -3.57 -4.43
C ILE A 12 1.82 -4.93 -4.88
N GLU A 13 1.23 -4.98 -6.05
CA GLU A 13 0.67 -6.22 -6.60
C GLU A 13 1.73 -7.29 -6.80
N GLU A 14 2.84 -6.94 -7.44
CA GLU A 14 3.92 -7.88 -7.72
C GLU A 14 4.58 -8.39 -6.45
N SER A 15 4.78 -7.51 -5.46
CA SER A 15 5.34 -7.90 -4.17
C SER A 15 4.43 -8.87 -3.44
N CYS A 16 3.13 -8.62 -3.47
CA CYS A 16 2.12 -9.47 -2.87
C CYS A 16 2.17 -10.89 -3.47
N ILE A 17 2.23 -10.97 -4.79
CA ILE A 17 2.33 -12.26 -5.51
C ILE A 17 3.63 -12.97 -5.12
N ALA A 18 4.74 -12.24 -5.07
CA ALA A 18 6.03 -12.79 -4.70
C ALA A 18 6.04 -13.36 -3.29
N ASN A 19 5.19 -12.84 -2.40
CA ASN A 19 5.05 -13.33 -1.04
C ASN A 19 4.10 -14.52 -0.89
N GLY A 20 3.58 -15.02 -2.01
CA GLY A 20 2.80 -16.25 -2.01
C GLY A 20 1.29 -16.08 -1.98
N GLU A 21 0.79 -14.86 -2.05
CA GLU A 21 -0.65 -14.61 -2.11
C GLU A 21 -1.19 -14.86 -3.51
N THR A 22 -2.49 -15.09 -3.61
CA THR A 22 -3.13 -15.32 -4.91
C THR A 22 -3.15 -14.04 -5.74
N ALA A 23 -3.19 -14.19 -7.06
CA ALA A 23 -3.27 -13.05 -7.97
C ALA A 23 -4.54 -12.23 -7.72
N GLU A 24 -5.66 -12.87 -7.39
CA GLU A 24 -6.91 -12.18 -7.11
C GLU A 24 -6.83 -11.29 -5.88
N VAL A 25 -6.28 -11.82 -4.79
CA VAL A 25 -6.10 -11.05 -3.56
C VAL A 25 -5.13 -9.89 -3.81
N CYS A 26 -4.02 -10.16 -4.50
CA CYS A 26 -3.02 -9.13 -4.77
C CYS A 26 -3.56 -8.02 -5.65
N SER A 27 -4.34 -8.36 -6.66
CA SER A 27 -4.98 -7.35 -7.52
C SER A 27 -5.97 -6.49 -6.72
N CYS A 28 -6.74 -7.12 -5.83
CA CYS A 28 -7.68 -6.40 -4.97
C CYS A 28 -6.95 -5.45 -4.03
N LEU A 29 -5.94 -5.95 -3.32
CA LEU A 29 -5.17 -5.14 -2.37
C LEU A 29 -4.53 -3.94 -3.04
N ALA A 30 -3.93 -4.16 -4.21
CA ALA A 30 -3.27 -3.08 -4.94
C ALA A 30 -4.28 -2.05 -5.44
N ARG A 31 -5.39 -2.49 -6.00
CA ARG A 31 -6.43 -1.60 -6.51
C ARG A 31 -7.06 -0.78 -5.39
N GLU A 32 -7.46 -1.44 -4.30
CA GLU A 32 -8.08 -0.76 -3.16
C GLU A 32 -7.12 0.21 -2.51
N SER A 33 -5.85 -0.14 -2.41
CA SER A 33 -4.83 0.76 -1.87
C SER A 33 -4.70 2.01 -2.73
N ALA A 34 -4.65 1.85 -4.06
CA ALA A 34 -4.53 2.98 -4.97
C ALA A 34 -5.76 3.89 -4.93
N GLU A 35 -6.94 3.33 -4.70
CA GLU A 35 -8.18 4.10 -4.64
C GLU A 35 -8.39 4.81 -3.30
N ARG A 36 -8.01 4.16 -2.20
CA ARG A 36 -8.31 4.67 -0.85
C ARG A 36 -7.22 5.51 -0.21
N LEU A 37 -5.98 5.32 -0.63
CA LEU A 37 -4.86 5.99 -0.01
C LEU A 37 -4.41 7.20 -0.83
N ASP A 38 -3.98 8.24 -0.11
CA ASP A 38 -3.34 9.38 -0.74
C ASP A 38 -2.08 8.89 -1.47
N PRO A 39 -1.74 9.46 -2.64
CA PRO A 39 -0.54 9.03 -3.37
C PRO A 39 0.74 9.00 -2.54
N ALA A 40 0.89 9.92 -1.58
CA ALA A 40 2.07 9.94 -0.72
C ALA A 40 2.11 8.73 0.21
N VAL A 41 0.94 8.29 0.71
CA VAL A 41 0.85 7.11 1.58
C VAL A 41 1.06 5.84 0.75
N LEU A 42 0.48 5.79 -0.44
CA LEU A 42 0.66 4.67 -1.36
C LEU A 42 2.14 4.47 -1.70
N GLU A 43 2.87 5.56 -1.92
CA GLU A 43 4.30 5.50 -2.20
C GLU A 43 5.07 4.84 -1.06
N LEU A 44 4.72 5.15 0.20
CA LEU A 44 5.39 4.55 1.35
C LEU A 44 5.19 3.04 1.39
N ILE A 45 4.00 2.58 1.07
CA ILE A 45 3.71 1.15 1.03
C ILE A 45 4.53 0.48 -0.07
N ALA A 46 4.59 1.10 -1.25
CA ALA A 46 5.39 0.58 -2.36
C ALA A 46 6.88 0.53 -2.01
N MET A 47 7.38 1.54 -1.31
CA MET A 47 8.78 1.56 -0.85
C MET A 47 9.05 0.39 0.09
N GLY A 48 8.14 0.15 1.05
CA GLY A 48 8.27 -0.99 1.94
C GLY A 48 8.26 -2.31 1.19
N ALA A 49 7.40 -2.43 0.17
CA ALA A 49 7.31 -3.62 -0.66
C ALA A 49 8.60 -3.89 -1.44
N LYS A 50 9.34 -2.84 -1.78
CA LYS A 50 10.63 -2.97 -2.48
C LYS A 50 11.81 -3.20 -1.54
N GLY A 51 11.56 -3.33 -0.25
CA GLY A 51 12.63 -3.52 0.73
C GLY A 51 13.25 -2.23 1.24
N GLU A 52 12.63 -1.08 0.98
CA GLU A 52 13.12 0.24 1.40
C GLU A 52 12.41 0.72 2.66
N ALA A 53 12.21 -0.17 3.61
CA ALA A 53 11.43 0.13 4.82
C ALA A 53 12.02 1.27 5.65
N ARG A 54 13.35 1.36 5.72
CA ARG A 54 14.01 2.45 6.46
C ARG A 54 13.67 3.80 5.84
N ASP A 55 13.82 3.90 4.52
CA ASP A 55 13.55 5.15 3.81
C ASP A 55 12.08 5.52 3.90
N ALA A 56 11.20 4.52 3.82
CA ALA A 56 9.77 4.73 3.99
C ALA A 56 9.46 5.28 5.38
N SER A 57 10.08 4.71 6.41
CA SER A 57 9.90 5.16 7.79
C SER A 57 10.33 6.61 7.97
N GLU A 58 11.50 6.97 7.43
CA GLU A 58 12.00 8.34 7.52
C GLU A 58 11.07 9.31 6.78
N LYS A 59 10.63 8.94 5.58
CA LYS A 59 9.76 9.78 4.79
C LYS A 59 8.39 9.95 5.46
N SER A 60 7.89 8.93 6.14
CA SER A 60 6.60 9.00 6.83
C SER A 60 6.58 10.10 7.90
N ARG A 61 7.73 10.40 8.49
CA ARG A 61 7.83 11.44 9.52
C ARG A 61 7.61 12.84 8.96
N THR A 62 7.74 13.02 7.65
CA THR A 62 7.53 14.31 7.00
C THR A 62 6.07 14.53 6.63
N LEU A 63 5.23 13.51 6.75
CA LEU A 63 3.82 13.63 6.42
C LEU A 63 3.02 14.28 7.54
N ASP A 64 1.99 15.01 7.16
CA ASP A 64 1.05 15.59 8.11
C ASP A 64 0.33 14.47 8.86
N SER A 65 -0.08 14.78 10.10
CA SER A 65 -0.75 13.82 10.96
C SER A 65 -1.92 13.09 10.31
N PRO A 66 -2.83 13.77 9.57
CA PRO A 66 -3.92 13.06 8.90
C PRO A 66 -3.45 12.00 7.91
N LEU A 67 -2.38 12.26 7.17
CA LEU A 67 -1.84 11.29 6.22
C LEU A 67 -1.17 10.11 6.93
N ARG A 68 -0.48 10.37 8.02
CA ARG A 68 0.13 9.31 8.81
C ARG A 68 -0.93 8.39 9.41
N SER A 69 -2.05 8.97 9.83
CA SER A 69 -3.15 8.20 10.41
C SER A 69 -3.91 7.40 9.36
N GLN A 70 -3.89 7.83 8.10
CA GLN A 70 -4.62 7.18 7.03
C GLN A 70 -4.24 5.71 6.88
N PHE A 71 -2.95 5.41 6.99
CA PHE A 71 -2.48 4.03 6.90
C PHE A 71 -3.18 3.14 7.94
N ALA A 72 -3.20 3.57 9.20
CA ALA A 72 -3.79 2.78 10.26
C ALA A 72 -5.31 2.62 10.10
N VAL A 73 -5.98 3.62 9.54
CA VAL A 73 -7.43 3.60 9.35
C VAL A 73 -7.83 2.78 8.12
N GLU A 74 -7.13 2.99 7.01
CA GLU A 74 -7.53 2.41 5.72
C GLU A 74 -7.05 0.99 5.51
N VAL A 75 -5.90 0.59 6.06
CA VAL A 75 -5.37 -0.75 5.83
C VAL A 75 -6.33 -1.86 6.29
N PRO A 76 -6.91 -1.79 7.49
CA PRO A 76 -7.89 -2.80 7.89
C PRO A 76 -9.10 -2.85 6.96
N ALA A 77 -9.57 -1.69 6.48
CA ALA A 77 -10.70 -1.63 5.56
C ALA A 77 -10.35 -2.24 4.20
N ILE A 78 -9.13 -2.01 3.73
CA ILE A 78 -8.65 -2.58 2.47
C ILE A 78 -8.57 -4.11 2.59
N MET A 79 -8.00 -4.59 3.67
CA MET A 79 -7.89 -6.03 3.91
C MET A 79 -9.26 -6.68 4.00
N ASP A 80 -10.19 -6.05 4.70
CA ASP A 80 -11.55 -6.54 4.82
C ASP A 80 -12.25 -6.61 3.46
N ALA A 81 -12.10 -5.57 2.65
CA ALA A 81 -12.70 -5.50 1.32
C ALA A 81 -12.16 -6.60 0.40
N CYS A 82 -10.94 -7.05 0.61
CA CYS A 82 -10.29 -8.07 -0.22
C CYS A 82 -10.37 -9.47 0.40
N GLY A 83 -11.07 -9.63 1.50
CA GLY A 83 -11.24 -10.93 2.13
C GLY A 83 -9.97 -11.47 2.80
N VAL A 84 -9.05 -10.58 3.18
CA VAL A 84 -7.81 -10.96 3.86
C VAL A 84 -8.05 -10.88 5.36
N THR A 85 -7.81 -11.98 6.06
CA THR A 85 -7.95 -12.01 7.51
C THR A 85 -6.59 -11.69 8.11
N PRO A 86 -6.49 -10.67 9.00
CA PRO A 86 -5.22 -10.40 9.68
C PRO A 86 -4.87 -11.57 10.58
N PRO A 87 -3.57 -11.85 10.72
CA PRO A 87 -3.10 -12.95 11.58
C PRO A 87 -3.39 -12.70 13.06
#